data_4e99f894c2d3a7a8fb04a89577b1b27c
#
_entry.id   4e99f894c2d3a7a8fb04a89577b1b27c
#
_cell.length_a   1.000
_cell.length_b   1.000
_cell.length_c   1.000
_cell.angle_alpha   90.00
_cell.angle_beta   90.00
_cell.angle_gamma   90.00
#
_symmetry.space_group_name_H-M   'P 1'
#
loop_
_entity.id
_entity.type
_entity.pdbx_description
1 polymer ?
#
loop_
_entity_poly.entity_id
_entity_poly.type
_entity_poly.pdbx_seq_one_letter_code
_entity_poly.pdbx_strand_id
1 'polypeptide(L)'
;RVWLDKYMRNSLKQSTYTSYKGYVEKHLSAAFPTLKLKDLTPMLLQDFYNYKLNNEGLSPKTIANIHRCLHKALKQAVLEHHIDFNPCDAVNLPRNEKPQIEILTREEQQQLMYTSYKFRYGIFIRLTLATGIRLGELLGLRWEDIDAKKNMLNIRRTLNRLPKVDYNGIGNSTEIVIQEPKTKNSVRSIPLMPVILNELLQWKNVQLSDARTAGEAYNDSGFIVTHQLGGYIEPRNFKDFYDQILQASGLGHYTFHALRHTFATRALEQGMDAKTLSTLLGHYSVAFTLDTYTHVLDSQKHEEMSLLEELFAAPTTPIHHSYPVIVSPSANGFVLTTIDF
;
A
#
# COMPACT_ATOMS: atom_id res chain seq x y z
N ARG A 1 -7.45 -20.90 21.37
CA ARG A 1 -8.75 -20.17 21.40
C ARG A 1 -8.84 -19.26 22.61
N VAL A 2 -8.65 -19.77 23.85
CA VAL A 2 -8.74 -18.97 25.09
C VAL A 2 -7.94 -17.68 25.05
N TRP A 3 -6.67 -17.72 24.59
CA TRP A 3 -5.82 -16.55 24.42
C TRP A 3 -6.44 -15.51 23.48
N LEU A 4 -6.96 -15.95 22.33
CA LEU A 4 -7.55 -15.06 21.33
C LEU A 4 -8.78 -14.33 21.90
N ASP A 5 -9.65 -15.06 22.60
CA ASP A 5 -10.91 -14.53 23.12
C ASP A 5 -10.70 -13.64 24.36
N LYS A 6 -9.82 -14.04 25.28
CA LYS A 6 -9.58 -13.29 26.52
C LYS A 6 -8.65 -12.07 26.32
N TYR A 7 -7.57 -12.22 25.56
CA TYR A 7 -6.51 -11.20 25.50
C TYR A 7 -6.55 -10.36 24.22
N MET A 8 -7.02 -10.92 23.08
CA MET A 8 -6.91 -10.26 21.79
C MET A 8 -8.21 -9.61 21.32
N ARG A 9 -9.36 -10.07 21.80
CA ARG A 9 -10.66 -9.60 21.30
C ARG A 9 -10.84 -8.08 21.40
N ASN A 10 -10.51 -7.50 22.54
CA ASN A 10 -10.69 -6.07 22.81
C ASN A 10 -9.45 -5.23 22.44
N SER A 11 -8.31 -5.87 22.20
CA SER A 11 -7.05 -5.19 21.90
C SER A 11 -6.75 -5.09 20.39
N LEU A 12 -7.35 -5.96 19.58
CA LEU A 12 -7.14 -6.00 18.14
C LEU A 12 -8.29 -5.36 17.37
N LYS A 13 -7.96 -4.73 16.24
CA LYS A 13 -9.00 -4.34 15.27
C LYS A 13 -9.70 -5.59 14.73
N GLN A 14 -11.00 -5.49 14.44
CA GLN A 14 -11.84 -6.58 13.95
C GLN A 14 -11.19 -7.38 12.82
N SER A 15 -10.61 -6.70 11.82
CA SER A 15 -9.93 -7.36 10.70
C SER A 15 -8.74 -8.22 11.12
N THR A 16 -7.95 -7.77 12.10
CA THR A 16 -6.79 -8.53 12.61
C THR A 16 -7.25 -9.69 13.47
N TYR A 17 -8.25 -9.46 14.34
CA TYR A 17 -8.85 -10.51 15.15
C TYR A 17 -9.42 -11.63 14.28
N THR A 18 -10.16 -11.29 13.24
CA THR A 18 -10.73 -12.24 12.27
C THR A 18 -9.66 -13.05 11.57
N SER A 19 -8.56 -12.40 11.14
CA SER A 19 -7.42 -13.09 10.52
C SER A 19 -6.78 -14.08 11.49
N TYR A 20 -6.53 -13.66 12.73
CA TYR A 20 -5.96 -14.52 13.77
C TYR A 20 -6.87 -15.71 14.09
N LYS A 21 -8.18 -15.47 14.17
CA LYS A 21 -9.16 -16.52 14.39
C LYS A 21 -9.14 -17.53 13.24
N GLY A 22 -9.09 -17.06 12.00
CA GLY A 22 -8.93 -17.93 10.84
C GLY A 22 -7.66 -18.79 10.92
N TYR A 23 -6.51 -18.21 11.32
CA TYR A 23 -5.28 -18.99 11.49
C TYR A 23 -5.39 -20.03 12.60
N VAL A 24 -6.00 -19.67 13.73
CA VAL A 24 -6.20 -20.59 14.85
C VAL A 24 -7.15 -21.73 14.45
N GLU A 25 -8.28 -21.43 13.85
CA GLU A 25 -9.32 -22.43 13.56
C GLU A 25 -8.95 -23.34 12.39
N LYS A 26 -8.49 -22.76 11.28
CA LYS A 26 -8.23 -23.51 10.04
C LYS A 26 -6.89 -24.25 10.03
N HIS A 27 -5.89 -23.71 10.72
CA HIS A 27 -4.53 -24.24 10.62
C HIS A 27 -4.05 -24.84 11.94
N LEU A 28 -4.11 -24.09 13.06
CA LEU A 28 -3.51 -24.54 14.31
C LEU A 28 -4.36 -25.59 15.03
N SER A 29 -5.66 -25.34 15.20
CA SER A 29 -6.55 -26.30 15.88
C SER A 29 -6.75 -27.59 15.07
N ALA A 30 -6.67 -27.53 13.75
CA ALA A 30 -6.73 -28.69 12.89
C ALA A 30 -5.46 -29.54 12.95
N ALA A 31 -4.28 -28.89 13.04
CA ALA A 31 -3.01 -29.61 13.12
C ALA A 31 -2.69 -30.18 14.51
N PHE A 32 -3.16 -29.51 15.58
CA PHE A 32 -2.83 -29.86 16.96
C PHE A 32 -4.10 -30.01 17.83
N PRO A 33 -5.03 -30.93 17.50
CA PRO A 33 -6.33 -31.00 18.16
C PRO A 33 -6.25 -31.44 19.63
N THR A 34 -5.29 -32.27 19.99
CA THR A 34 -5.14 -32.87 21.32
C THR A 34 -3.77 -32.59 21.97
N LEU A 35 -2.87 -31.90 21.25
CA LEU A 35 -1.54 -31.67 21.77
C LEU A 35 -1.58 -30.71 22.97
N LYS A 36 -0.94 -31.12 24.06
CA LYS A 36 -0.77 -30.25 25.23
C LYS A 36 0.29 -29.21 24.93
N LEU A 37 0.08 -28.01 25.47
CA LEU A 37 0.97 -26.87 25.22
C LEU A 37 2.44 -27.15 25.59
N LYS A 38 2.67 -27.87 26.68
CA LYS A 38 4.01 -28.28 27.15
C LYS A 38 4.73 -29.28 26.23
N ASP A 39 3.98 -29.98 25.38
CA ASP A 39 4.52 -30.98 24.47
C ASP A 39 4.79 -30.39 23.06
N LEU A 40 4.50 -29.09 22.86
CA LEU A 40 4.76 -28.38 21.63
C LEU A 40 6.25 -28.04 21.53
N THR A 41 6.97 -28.74 20.65
CA THR A 41 8.40 -28.55 20.45
C THR A 41 8.70 -27.72 19.19
N PRO A 42 9.91 -27.10 19.08
CA PRO A 42 10.34 -26.43 17.85
C PRO A 42 10.33 -27.37 16.64
N MET A 43 10.69 -28.63 16.80
CA MET A 43 10.71 -29.62 15.71
C MET A 43 9.30 -29.88 15.18
N LEU A 44 8.31 -30.07 16.06
CA LEU A 44 6.91 -30.22 15.63
C LEU A 44 6.38 -28.99 14.88
N LEU A 45 6.77 -27.79 15.29
CA LEU A 45 6.40 -26.55 14.59
C LEU A 45 7.11 -26.46 13.24
N GLN A 46 8.37 -26.84 13.14
CA GLN A 46 9.10 -26.87 11.87
C GLN A 46 8.44 -27.83 10.87
N ASP A 47 8.11 -29.04 11.32
CA ASP A 47 7.42 -30.04 10.50
C ASP A 47 6.03 -29.54 10.05
N PHE A 48 5.30 -28.88 10.94
CA PHE A 48 4.02 -28.25 10.61
C PHE A 48 4.17 -27.19 9.51
N TYR A 49 5.16 -26.29 9.60
CA TYR A 49 5.36 -25.26 8.56
C TYR A 49 5.83 -25.86 7.24
N ASN A 50 6.70 -26.86 7.29
CA ASN A 50 7.15 -27.59 6.09
C ASN A 50 5.96 -28.31 5.42
N TYR A 51 5.09 -28.95 6.20
CA TYR A 51 3.88 -29.59 5.68
C TYR A 51 2.93 -28.58 5.03
N LYS A 52 2.69 -27.43 5.69
CA LYS A 52 1.85 -26.36 5.15
C LYS A 52 2.39 -25.78 3.84
N LEU A 53 3.72 -25.68 3.71
CA LEU A 53 4.38 -25.21 2.49
C LEU A 53 4.29 -26.24 1.37
N ASN A 54 4.74 -27.47 1.64
CA ASN A 54 5.03 -28.45 0.62
C ASN A 54 3.80 -29.28 0.21
N ASN A 55 2.88 -29.55 1.15
CA ASN A 55 1.74 -30.43 0.95
C ASN A 55 0.43 -29.65 0.75
N GLU A 56 0.24 -28.55 1.48
CA GLU A 56 -0.96 -27.73 1.33
C GLU A 56 -0.77 -26.53 0.39
N GLY A 57 0.47 -26.28 -0.07
CA GLY A 57 0.78 -25.19 -1.01
C GLY A 57 0.56 -23.78 -0.46
N LEU A 58 0.62 -23.59 0.87
CA LEU A 58 0.49 -22.25 1.44
C LEU A 58 1.72 -21.39 1.10
N SER A 59 1.47 -20.12 0.79
CA SER A 59 2.57 -19.18 0.53
C SER A 59 3.44 -18.94 1.77
N PRO A 60 4.75 -18.68 1.61
CA PRO A 60 5.65 -18.28 2.69
C PRO A 60 5.09 -17.13 3.54
N LYS A 61 4.42 -16.17 2.91
CA LYS A 61 3.75 -15.06 3.58
C LYS A 61 2.63 -15.52 4.52
N THR A 62 1.82 -16.48 4.09
CA THR A 62 0.74 -17.04 4.91
C THR A 62 1.31 -17.77 6.12
N ILE A 63 2.37 -18.59 5.91
CA ILE A 63 3.07 -19.29 6.99
C ILE A 63 3.65 -18.30 8.00
N ALA A 64 4.31 -17.25 7.55
CA ALA A 64 4.83 -16.19 8.42
C ALA A 64 3.73 -15.47 9.22
N ASN A 65 2.52 -15.33 8.67
CA ASN A 65 1.39 -14.76 9.39
C ASN A 65 0.82 -15.72 10.45
N ILE A 66 0.73 -17.02 10.14
CA ILE A 66 0.35 -18.07 11.10
C ILE A 66 1.36 -18.12 12.24
N HIS A 67 2.65 -18.13 11.91
CA HIS A 67 3.74 -18.10 12.90
C HIS A 67 3.62 -16.89 13.81
N ARG A 68 3.44 -15.68 13.26
CA ARG A 68 3.32 -14.45 14.05
C ARG A 68 2.14 -14.51 15.03
N CYS A 69 1.02 -15.08 14.59
CA CYS A 69 -0.14 -15.29 15.46
C CYS A 69 0.18 -16.26 16.58
N LEU A 70 0.79 -17.43 16.28
CA LEU A 70 1.16 -18.45 17.25
C LEU A 70 2.24 -17.95 18.21
N HIS A 71 3.30 -17.32 17.69
CA HIS A 71 4.38 -16.73 18.47
C HIS A 71 3.85 -15.76 19.54
N LYS A 72 2.88 -14.89 19.16
CA LYS A 72 2.26 -13.96 20.10
C LYS A 72 1.46 -14.68 21.19
N ALA A 73 0.76 -15.75 20.84
CA ALA A 73 0.01 -16.57 21.80
C ALA A 73 0.94 -17.30 22.77
N LEU A 74 2.02 -17.90 22.26
CA LEU A 74 2.99 -18.62 23.08
C LEU A 74 3.83 -17.68 23.96
N LYS A 75 4.12 -16.47 23.49
CA LYS A 75 4.74 -15.43 24.31
C LYS A 75 3.88 -15.11 25.55
N GLN A 76 2.56 -15.04 25.39
CA GLN A 76 1.64 -14.88 26.55
C GLN A 76 1.69 -16.09 27.46
N ALA A 77 1.76 -17.32 26.91
CA ALA A 77 1.84 -18.55 27.70
C ALA A 77 3.12 -18.63 28.54
N VAL A 78 4.25 -18.11 28.02
CA VAL A 78 5.51 -17.98 28.80
C VAL A 78 5.34 -16.99 29.94
N LEU A 79 4.72 -15.82 29.70
CA LEU A 79 4.46 -14.82 30.73
C LEU A 79 3.52 -15.34 31.85
N GLU A 80 2.66 -16.29 31.55
CA GLU A 80 1.76 -16.94 32.50
C GLU A 80 2.32 -18.23 33.08
N HIS A 81 3.58 -18.55 32.83
CA HIS A 81 4.28 -19.74 33.32
C HIS A 81 3.60 -21.08 32.92
N HIS A 82 2.90 -21.10 31.77
CA HIS A 82 2.34 -22.33 31.21
C HIS A 82 3.40 -23.15 30.45
N ILE A 83 4.44 -22.49 29.96
CA ILE A 83 5.63 -23.06 29.32
C ILE A 83 6.86 -22.20 29.69
N ASP A 84 8.04 -22.81 29.68
CA ASP A 84 9.28 -22.16 30.11
C ASP A 84 9.88 -21.27 29.02
N PHE A 85 9.68 -21.62 27.76
CA PHE A 85 10.20 -20.87 26.59
C PHE A 85 9.20 -20.93 25.43
N ASN A 86 9.37 -20.01 24.48
CA ASN A 86 8.54 -19.97 23.29
C ASN A 86 9.16 -20.84 22.17
N PRO A 87 8.58 -22.00 21.83
CA PRO A 87 9.15 -22.87 20.80
C PRO A 87 9.16 -22.24 19.38
N CYS A 88 8.41 -21.17 19.13
CA CYS A 88 8.47 -20.44 17.88
C CYS A 88 9.82 -19.73 17.67
N ASP A 89 10.59 -19.41 18.72
CA ASP A 89 11.86 -18.68 18.60
C ASP A 89 12.96 -19.50 17.91
N ALA A 90 12.83 -20.83 17.92
CA ALA A 90 13.83 -21.76 17.39
C ALA A 90 13.46 -22.38 16.02
N VAL A 91 12.42 -21.85 15.32
CA VAL A 91 12.01 -22.37 14.01
C VAL A 91 12.49 -21.47 12.87
N ASN A 92 12.75 -22.08 11.72
CA ASN A 92 13.12 -21.39 10.50
C ASN A 92 11.90 -21.24 9.59
N LEU A 93 11.59 -19.99 9.24
CA LEU A 93 10.50 -19.71 8.31
C LEU A 93 10.98 -19.79 6.85
N PRO A 94 10.12 -20.23 5.92
CA PRO A 94 10.45 -20.20 4.51
C PRO A 94 10.72 -18.76 4.05
N ARG A 95 11.69 -18.60 3.14
CA ARG A 95 12.05 -17.29 2.58
C ARG A 95 10.85 -16.71 1.84
N ASN A 96 10.49 -15.49 2.21
CA ASN A 96 9.41 -14.75 1.56
C ASN A 96 10.04 -13.76 0.57
N GLU A 97 9.99 -14.07 -0.71
CA GLU A 97 10.39 -13.15 -1.75
C GLU A 97 9.40 -11.98 -1.79
N LYS A 98 9.93 -10.76 -1.95
CA LYS A 98 9.06 -9.58 -2.11
C LYS A 98 8.34 -9.74 -3.46
N PRO A 99 7.00 -9.72 -3.48
CA PRO A 99 6.27 -9.77 -4.75
C PRO A 99 6.67 -8.57 -5.60
N GLN A 100 6.81 -8.80 -6.90
CA GLN A 100 6.98 -7.72 -7.85
C GLN A 100 5.75 -6.82 -7.81
N ILE A 101 5.97 -5.51 -7.73
CA ILE A 101 4.90 -4.53 -7.67
C ILE A 101 4.32 -4.35 -9.06
N GLU A 102 3.02 -4.59 -9.19
CA GLU A 102 2.31 -4.33 -10.45
C GLU A 102 2.08 -2.83 -10.61
N ILE A 103 2.55 -2.28 -11.70
CA ILE A 103 2.33 -0.89 -12.13
C ILE A 103 1.92 -0.90 -13.60
N LEU A 104 1.01 -0.01 -13.98
CA LEU A 104 0.67 0.18 -15.38
C LEU A 104 1.82 0.92 -16.10
N THR A 105 2.10 0.55 -17.34
CA THR A 105 2.94 1.37 -18.20
C THR A 105 2.26 2.73 -18.46
N ARG A 106 2.95 3.67 -19.09
CA ARG A 106 2.36 4.99 -19.43
C ARG A 106 1.23 4.84 -20.44
N GLU A 107 1.41 3.96 -21.41
CA GLU A 107 0.44 3.64 -22.45
C GLU A 107 -0.80 2.95 -21.86
N GLU A 108 -0.61 1.97 -21.00
CA GLU A 108 -1.71 1.27 -20.31
C GLU A 108 -2.50 2.22 -19.40
N GLN A 109 -1.80 3.10 -18.68
CA GLN A 109 -2.45 4.13 -17.86
C GLN A 109 -3.30 5.06 -18.72
N GLN A 110 -2.78 5.54 -19.85
CA GLN A 110 -3.53 6.40 -20.79
C GLN A 110 -4.73 5.67 -21.36
N GLN A 111 -4.56 4.41 -21.77
CA GLN A 111 -5.63 3.58 -22.29
C GLN A 111 -6.75 3.37 -21.25
N LEU A 112 -6.38 3.06 -20.00
CA LEU A 112 -7.31 2.89 -18.91
C LEU A 112 -8.06 4.21 -18.61
N MET A 113 -7.34 5.32 -18.54
CA MET A 113 -7.94 6.65 -18.35
C MET A 113 -8.95 6.97 -19.45
N TYR A 114 -8.56 6.82 -20.72
CA TYR A 114 -9.44 7.09 -21.86
C TYR A 114 -10.70 6.20 -21.83
N THR A 115 -10.52 4.90 -21.60
CA THR A 115 -11.64 3.95 -21.54
C THR A 115 -12.58 4.26 -20.38
N SER A 116 -12.03 4.68 -19.23
CA SER A 116 -12.80 4.98 -18.02
C SER A 116 -13.86 6.06 -18.22
N TYR A 117 -13.69 6.99 -19.18
CA TYR A 117 -14.72 8.01 -19.49
C TYR A 117 -16.01 7.42 -20.03
N LYS A 118 -15.98 6.21 -20.59
CA LYS A 118 -17.17 5.54 -21.12
C LYS A 118 -18.00 4.83 -20.03
N PHE A 119 -17.52 4.79 -18.80
CA PHE A 119 -18.15 4.06 -17.70
C PHE A 119 -18.61 5.00 -16.59
N ARG A 120 -19.78 4.70 -16.03
CA ARG A 120 -20.38 5.48 -14.96
C ARG A 120 -19.41 5.74 -13.79
N TYR A 121 -18.68 4.71 -13.35
CA TYR A 121 -17.76 4.77 -12.20
C TYR A 121 -16.31 5.08 -12.59
N GLY A 122 -16.05 5.41 -13.84
CA GLY A 122 -14.70 5.67 -14.35
C GLY A 122 -14.00 6.86 -13.68
N ILE A 123 -14.75 7.86 -13.20
CA ILE A 123 -14.19 8.96 -12.41
C ILE A 123 -13.41 8.47 -11.20
N PHE A 124 -13.80 7.37 -10.56
CA PHE A 124 -13.12 6.86 -9.38
C PHE A 124 -11.80 6.16 -9.71
N ILE A 125 -11.66 5.64 -10.92
CA ILE A 125 -10.37 5.14 -11.45
C ILE A 125 -9.42 6.33 -11.64
N ARG A 126 -9.89 7.40 -12.29
CA ARG A 126 -9.09 8.61 -12.52
C ARG A 126 -8.72 9.30 -11.21
N LEU A 127 -9.65 9.40 -10.25
CA LEU A 127 -9.38 9.91 -8.89
C LEU A 127 -8.28 9.08 -8.20
N THR A 128 -8.35 7.74 -8.32
CA THR A 128 -7.34 6.87 -7.71
C THR A 128 -5.97 7.03 -8.37
N LEU A 129 -5.91 7.11 -9.70
CA LEU A 129 -4.68 7.40 -10.45
C LEU A 129 -4.11 8.79 -10.15
N ALA A 130 -4.95 9.74 -9.74
CA ALA A 130 -4.55 11.12 -9.41
C ALA A 130 -4.14 11.33 -7.96
N THR A 131 -4.49 10.40 -7.04
CA THR A 131 -4.32 10.61 -5.58
C THR A 131 -3.67 9.44 -4.85
N GLY A 132 -3.60 8.28 -5.47
CA GLY A 132 -3.11 7.05 -4.83
C GLY A 132 -3.97 6.57 -3.64
N ILE A 133 -5.24 6.96 -3.56
CA ILE A 133 -6.16 6.56 -2.50
C ILE A 133 -6.39 5.04 -2.48
N ARG A 134 -6.55 4.44 -1.29
CA ARG A 134 -6.87 3.01 -1.16
C ARG A 134 -8.34 2.75 -1.46
N LEU A 135 -8.70 1.55 -1.95
CA LEU A 135 -10.09 1.19 -2.26
C LEU A 135 -11.04 1.45 -1.08
N GLY A 136 -10.70 0.99 0.11
CA GLY A 136 -11.55 1.22 1.29
C GLY A 136 -11.69 2.69 1.67
N GLU A 137 -10.67 3.50 1.45
CA GLU A 137 -10.69 4.95 1.65
C GLU A 137 -11.60 5.61 0.59
N LEU A 138 -11.46 5.23 -0.69
CA LEU A 138 -12.30 5.69 -1.79
C LEU A 138 -13.78 5.42 -1.50
N LEU A 139 -14.13 4.18 -1.15
CA LEU A 139 -15.51 3.80 -0.86
C LEU A 139 -16.07 4.46 0.40
N GLY A 140 -15.19 4.90 1.31
CA GLY A 140 -15.55 5.63 2.51
C GLY A 140 -15.70 7.14 2.35
N LEU A 141 -15.39 7.71 1.17
CA LEU A 141 -15.45 9.16 0.94
C LEU A 141 -16.87 9.71 1.04
N ARG A 142 -16.98 10.86 1.67
CA ARG A 142 -18.21 11.65 1.73
C ARG A 142 -18.01 13.04 1.13
N TRP A 143 -19.08 13.71 0.73
CA TRP A 143 -19.00 15.06 0.19
C TRP A 143 -18.41 16.08 1.17
N GLU A 144 -18.59 15.88 2.47
CA GLU A 144 -17.97 16.69 3.54
C GLU A 144 -16.44 16.58 3.60
N ASP A 145 -15.85 15.56 2.93
CA ASP A 145 -14.41 15.37 2.88
C ASP A 145 -13.74 16.23 1.81
N ILE A 146 -14.52 16.85 0.91
CA ILE A 146 -14.01 17.73 -0.14
C ILE A 146 -14.07 19.18 0.31
N ASP A 147 -12.93 19.82 0.45
CA ASP A 147 -12.84 21.28 0.54
C ASP A 147 -12.61 21.87 -0.86
N ALA A 148 -13.70 22.18 -1.54
CA ALA A 148 -13.65 22.71 -2.91
C ALA A 148 -12.98 24.08 -3.01
N LYS A 149 -12.98 24.89 -1.92
CA LYS A 149 -12.31 26.21 -1.90
C LYS A 149 -10.80 26.09 -1.88
N LYS A 150 -10.29 25.06 -1.22
CA LYS A 150 -8.86 24.79 -1.10
C LYS A 150 -8.37 23.72 -2.07
N ASN A 151 -9.24 23.12 -2.86
CA ASN A 151 -8.95 21.95 -3.71
C ASN A 151 -8.33 20.79 -2.90
N MET A 152 -8.93 20.44 -1.76
CA MET A 152 -8.38 19.40 -0.85
C MET A 152 -9.39 18.26 -0.67
N LEU A 153 -8.84 17.05 -0.66
CA LEU A 153 -9.55 15.81 -0.30
C LEU A 153 -9.04 15.31 1.04
N ASN A 154 -9.91 15.18 2.02
CA ASN A 154 -9.58 14.71 3.36
C ASN A 154 -9.91 13.23 3.51
N ILE A 155 -8.92 12.41 3.80
CA ILE A 155 -9.09 10.98 4.05
C ILE A 155 -9.32 10.78 5.55
N ARG A 156 -10.57 10.47 5.95
CA ARG A 156 -10.98 10.38 7.36
C ARG A 156 -11.51 9.02 7.74
N ARG A 157 -11.90 8.18 6.78
CA ARG A 157 -12.54 6.88 7.05
C ARG A 157 -12.22 5.84 5.98
N THR A 158 -12.51 4.60 6.31
CA THR A 158 -12.45 3.46 5.37
C THR A 158 -13.73 2.65 5.48
N LEU A 159 -14.25 2.20 4.34
CA LEU A 159 -15.36 1.27 4.24
C LEU A 159 -14.82 -0.10 3.85
N ASN A 160 -15.10 -1.11 4.66
CA ASN A 160 -14.67 -2.48 4.42
C ASN A 160 -15.82 -3.46 4.71
N ARG A 161 -15.82 -4.59 4.03
CA ARG A 161 -16.67 -5.73 4.40
C ARG A 161 -15.86 -6.68 5.27
N LEU A 162 -16.29 -6.90 6.49
CA LEU A 162 -15.61 -7.76 7.47
C LEU A 162 -16.56 -8.86 7.94
N PRO A 163 -16.04 -10.05 8.29
CA PRO A 163 -16.84 -11.06 8.96
C PRO A 163 -17.39 -10.56 10.29
N LYS A 164 -18.66 -10.83 10.57
CA LYS A 164 -19.24 -10.54 11.87
C LYS A 164 -18.54 -11.37 12.94
N VAL A 165 -18.25 -10.73 14.05
CA VAL A 165 -17.66 -11.36 15.23
C VAL A 165 -18.70 -11.31 16.33
N ASP A 166 -19.40 -12.44 16.56
CA ASP A 166 -20.33 -12.62 17.66
C ASP A 166 -19.71 -13.39 18.84
N TYR A 167 -20.49 -13.59 19.89
CA TYR A 167 -20.04 -14.33 21.09
C TYR A 167 -19.67 -15.80 20.79
N ASN A 168 -20.30 -16.41 19.79
CA ASN A 168 -20.16 -17.82 19.44
C ASN A 168 -19.09 -18.11 18.38
N GLY A 169 -18.45 -17.07 17.88
CA GLY A 169 -17.42 -17.26 16.89
C GLY A 169 -17.46 -16.28 15.71
N ILE A 170 -16.74 -16.59 14.61
CA ILE A 170 -16.93 -15.93 13.33
C ILE A 170 -18.15 -16.59 12.71
N GLY A 171 -19.26 -15.86 12.63
CA GLY A 171 -20.41 -16.25 11.84
C GLY A 171 -20.04 -16.33 10.35
N ASN A 172 -20.79 -17.11 9.56
CA ASN A 172 -20.68 -17.12 8.09
C ASN A 172 -21.16 -15.80 7.46
N SER A 173 -21.67 -14.86 8.26
CA SER A 173 -22.16 -13.55 7.81
C SER A 173 -21.07 -12.50 7.87
N THR A 174 -21.16 -11.53 6.95
CA THR A 174 -20.28 -10.37 6.90
C THR A 174 -21.10 -9.09 7.05
N GLU A 175 -20.44 -8.02 7.48
CA GLU A 175 -21.05 -6.71 7.63
C GLU A 175 -20.14 -5.62 7.01
N ILE A 176 -20.77 -4.52 6.61
CA ILE A 176 -20.03 -3.33 6.23
C ILE A 176 -19.63 -2.58 7.49
N VAL A 177 -18.33 -2.32 7.60
CA VAL A 177 -17.76 -1.59 8.72
C VAL A 177 -17.12 -0.32 8.18
N ILE A 178 -17.61 0.82 8.65
CA ILE A 178 -17.03 2.13 8.38
C ILE A 178 -16.26 2.52 9.64
N GLN A 179 -14.97 2.72 9.50
CA GLN A 179 -14.10 3.00 10.64
C GLN A 179 -13.05 4.04 10.28
N GLU A 180 -12.53 4.70 11.29
CA GLU A 180 -11.37 5.56 11.13
C GLU A 180 -10.16 4.76 10.63
N PRO A 181 -9.24 5.39 9.89
CA PRO A 181 -8.03 4.75 9.41
C PRO A 181 -7.20 4.14 10.55
N LYS A 182 -6.40 3.13 10.23
CA LYS A 182 -5.65 2.34 11.25
C LYS A 182 -4.59 3.14 12.02
N THR A 183 -4.06 4.20 11.45
CA THR A 183 -2.96 4.99 12.03
C THR A 183 -3.24 6.48 11.88
N LYS A 184 -2.65 7.31 12.76
CA LYS A 184 -2.73 8.77 12.65
C LYS A 184 -2.26 9.29 11.28
N ASN A 185 -1.23 8.68 10.69
CA ASN A 185 -0.72 9.03 9.37
C ASN A 185 -1.69 8.69 8.22
N SER A 186 -2.68 7.86 8.47
CA SER A 186 -3.70 7.53 7.47
C SER A 186 -4.79 8.61 7.37
N VAL A 187 -4.99 9.43 8.41
CA VAL A 187 -5.78 10.67 8.35
C VAL A 187 -4.90 11.72 7.70
N ARG A 188 -5.27 12.15 6.51
CA ARG A 188 -4.46 13.06 5.71
C ARG A 188 -5.31 13.87 4.75
N SER A 189 -4.75 14.96 4.27
CA SER A 189 -5.35 15.77 3.20
C SER A 189 -4.50 15.66 1.94
N ILE A 190 -5.15 15.45 0.79
CA ILE A 190 -4.52 15.28 -0.50
C ILE A 190 -4.96 16.46 -1.38
N PRO A 191 -4.04 17.25 -1.96
CA PRO A 191 -4.39 18.25 -2.95
C PRO A 191 -5.04 17.59 -4.17
N LEU A 192 -6.17 18.12 -4.61
CA LEU A 192 -6.85 17.70 -5.84
C LEU A 192 -6.45 18.59 -7.01
N MET A 193 -6.11 17.97 -8.12
CA MET A 193 -6.00 18.69 -9.39
C MET A 193 -7.37 19.27 -9.76
N PRO A 194 -7.44 20.51 -10.25
CA PRO A 194 -8.73 21.16 -10.61
C PRO A 194 -9.58 20.32 -11.57
N VAL A 195 -8.96 19.62 -12.52
CA VAL A 195 -9.66 18.74 -13.46
C VAL A 195 -10.41 17.61 -12.73
N ILE A 196 -9.78 16.98 -11.74
CA ILE A 196 -10.39 15.89 -10.95
C ILE A 196 -11.50 16.43 -10.04
N LEU A 197 -11.30 17.61 -9.44
CA LEU A 197 -12.35 18.24 -8.64
C LEU A 197 -13.59 18.56 -9.50
N ASN A 198 -13.40 19.12 -10.70
CA ASN A 198 -14.49 19.40 -11.62
C ASN A 198 -15.26 18.13 -12.02
N GLU A 199 -14.55 17.02 -12.29
CA GLU A 199 -15.19 15.73 -12.58
C GLU A 199 -16.00 15.21 -11.38
N LEU A 200 -15.49 15.37 -10.16
CA LEU A 200 -16.24 15.02 -8.94
C LEU A 200 -17.51 15.90 -8.79
N LEU A 201 -17.43 17.20 -9.09
CA LEU A 201 -18.61 18.06 -9.07
C LEU A 201 -19.62 17.68 -10.16
N GLN A 202 -19.18 17.25 -11.33
CA GLN A 202 -20.07 16.67 -12.35
C GLN A 202 -20.71 15.37 -11.86
N TRP A 203 -19.96 14.52 -11.17
CA TRP A 203 -20.50 13.32 -10.54
C TRP A 203 -21.59 13.64 -9.50
N LYS A 204 -21.45 14.72 -8.74
CA LYS A 204 -22.50 15.19 -7.83
C LYS A 204 -23.81 15.50 -8.58
N ASN A 205 -23.72 16.09 -9.77
CA ASN A 205 -24.89 16.32 -10.61
C ASN A 205 -25.53 15.01 -11.09
N VAL A 206 -24.73 13.97 -11.37
CA VAL A 206 -25.24 12.63 -11.68
C VAL A 206 -26.03 12.07 -10.50
N GLN A 207 -25.51 12.16 -9.26
CA GLN A 207 -26.24 11.73 -8.05
C GLN A 207 -27.52 12.51 -7.83
N LEU A 208 -27.53 13.82 -8.09
CA LEU A 208 -28.75 14.64 -8.03
C LEU A 208 -29.81 14.22 -9.08
N SER A 209 -29.37 13.82 -10.27
CA SER A 209 -30.26 13.27 -11.30
C SER A 209 -30.81 11.89 -10.86
N ASP A 210 -29.98 11.03 -10.30
CA ASP A 210 -30.43 9.75 -9.73
C ASP A 210 -31.48 9.95 -8.64
N ALA A 211 -31.26 10.92 -7.74
CA ALA A 211 -32.19 11.24 -6.66
C ALA A 211 -33.56 11.69 -7.20
N ARG A 212 -33.56 12.54 -8.24
CA ARG A 212 -34.81 12.97 -8.89
C ARG A 212 -35.55 11.81 -9.54
N THR A 213 -34.81 10.89 -10.18
CA THR A 213 -35.40 9.73 -10.86
C THR A 213 -35.93 8.70 -9.87
N ALA A 214 -35.20 8.44 -8.77
CA ALA A 214 -35.58 7.45 -7.76
C ALA A 214 -36.66 7.96 -6.76
N GLY A 215 -36.81 9.28 -6.62
CA GLY A 215 -37.79 9.88 -5.70
C GLY A 215 -37.60 9.39 -4.25
N GLU A 216 -38.66 8.91 -3.64
CA GLU A 216 -38.65 8.42 -2.24
C GLU A 216 -37.78 7.19 -2.03
N ALA A 217 -37.45 6.44 -3.09
CA ALA A 217 -36.54 5.29 -2.98
C ALA A 217 -35.07 5.68 -2.86
N TYR A 218 -34.73 6.97 -3.04
CA TYR A 218 -33.36 7.44 -2.93
C TYR A 218 -32.94 7.60 -1.47
N ASN A 219 -31.85 6.97 -1.08
CA ASN A 219 -31.23 7.11 0.24
C ASN A 219 -30.00 8.02 0.15
N ASP A 220 -30.14 9.29 0.53
CA ASP A 220 -29.00 10.21 0.61
C ASP A 220 -28.07 9.81 1.76
N SER A 221 -27.12 8.94 1.46
CA SER A 221 -26.13 8.46 2.41
C SER A 221 -24.96 9.43 2.66
N GLY A 222 -24.87 10.51 1.89
CA GLY A 222 -23.78 11.49 1.90
C GLY A 222 -22.44 10.95 1.31
N PHE A 223 -22.40 9.70 0.84
CA PHE A 223 -21.21 9.13 0.19
C PHE A 223 -21.02 9.69 -1.21
N ILE A 224 -19.74 9.76 -1.64
CA ILE A 224 -19.38 10.10 -3.01
C ILE A 224 -19.56 8.89 -3.93
N VAL A 225 -19.17 7.69 -3.48
CA VAL A 225 -19.26 6.46 -4.27
C VAL A 225 -20.57 5.74 -3.95
N THR A 226 -21.59 6.00 -4.74
CA THR A 226 -22.94 5.47 -4.52
C THR A 226 -23.49 4.74 -5.75
N HIS A 227 -24.37 3.79 -5.52
CA HIS A 227 -25.24 3.25 -6.56
C HIS A 227 -26.42 4.24 -6.86
N GLN A 228 -27.24 3.93 -7.87
CA GLN A 228 -28.32 4.82 -8.35
C GLN A 228 -29.39 5.18 -7.31
N LEU A 229 -29.54 4.36 -6.27
CA LEU A 229 -30.45 4.65 -5.15
C LEU A 229 -29.76 5.37 -3.98
N GLY A 230 -28.55 5.94 -4.17
CA GLY A 230 -27.85 6.77 -3.19
C GLY A 230 -27.12 6.03 -2.08
N GLY A 231 -27.28 4.72 -1.95
CA GLY A 231 -26.56 3.90 -0.98
C GLY A 231 -25.09 3.67 -1.38
N TYR A 232 -24.25 3.28 -0.42
CA TYR A 232 -22.85 2.96 -0.68
C TYR A 232 -22.69 1.75 -1.61
N ILE A 233 -21.58 1.70 -2.34
CA ILE A 233 -21.21 0.52 -3.15
C ILE A 233 -20.30 -0.40 -2.31
N GLU A 234 -20.65 -1.68 -2.27
CA GLU A 234 -19.83 -2.68 -1.60
C GLU A 234 -18.49 -2.91 -2.31
N PRO A 235 -17.41 -3.21 -1.55
CA PRO A 235 -16.08 -3.40 -2.13
C PRO A 235 -16.02 -4.44 -3.26
N ARG A 236 -16.80 -5.53 -3.14
CA ARG A 236 -16.87 -6.57 -4.18
C ARG A 236 -17.50 -6.03 -5.46
N ASN A 237 -18.66 -5.39 -5.35
CA ASN A 237 -19.37 -4.84 -6.52
C ASN A 237 -18.53 -3.76 -7.22
N PHE A 238 -17.81 -2.92 -6.44
CA PHE A 238 -16.92 -1.93 -7.03
C PHE A 238 -15.76 -2.58 -7.78
N LYS A 239 -15.21 -3.69 -7.25
CA LYS A 239 -14.20 -4.47 -7.95
C LYS A 239 -14.72 -5.02 -9.28
N ASP A 240 -15.94 -5.53 -9.31
CA ASP A 240 -16.56 -6.03 -10.54
C ASP A 240 -16.67 -4.92 -11.61
N PHE A 241 -17.00 -3.67 -11.21
CA PHE A 241 -16.98 -2.51 -12.12
C PHE A 241 -15.56 -2.19 -12.61
N TYR A 242 -14.57 -2.25 -11.73
CA TYR A 242 -13.18 -2.03 -12.09
C TYR A 242 -12.69 -3.08 -13.09
N ASP A 243 -12.97 -4.35 -12.84
CA ASP A 243 -12.60 -5.46 -13.72
C ASP A 243 -13.26 -5.31 -15.13
N GLN A 244 -14.51 -4.84 -15.22
CA GLN A 244 -15.16 -4.50 -16.48
C GLN A 244 -14.43 -3.38 -17.24
N ILE A 245 -13.98 -2.34 -16.55
CA ILE A 245 -13.22 -1.23 -17.17
C ILE A 245 -11.86 -1.72 -17.67
N LEU A 246 -11.15 -2.55 -16.89
CA LEU A 246 -9.90 -3.18 -17.32
C LEU A 246 -10.08 -4.00 -18.58
N GLN A 247 -11.09 -4.88 -18.60
CA GLN A 247 -11.41 -5.71 -19.75
C GLN A 247 -11.73 -4.86 -21.00
N ALA A 248 -12.54 -3.81 -20.84
CA ALA A 248 -12.88 -2.89 -21.94
C ALA A 248 -11.67 -2.06 -22.41
N SER A 249 -10.67 -1.90 -21.56
CA SER A 249 -9.39 -1.28 -21.92
C SER A 249 -8.43 -2.21 -22.64
N GLY A 250 -8.78 -3.49 -22.80
CA GLY A 250 -7.87 -4.50 -23.38
C GLY A 250 -6.67 -4.82 -22.49
N LEU A 251 -6.73 -4.44 -21.20
CA LEU A 251 -5.65 -4.66 -20.24
C LEU A 251 -5.82 -6.00 -19.53
N GLY A 252 -4.69 -6.60 -19.13
CA GLY A 252 -4.65 -7.78 -18.30
C GLY A 252 -5.21 -7.54 -16.90
N HIS A 253 -5.08 -8.54 -16.04
CA HIS A 253 -5.52 -8.41 -14.66
C HIS A 253 -4.56 -7.53 -13.85
N TYR A 254 -5.03 -6.35 -13.45
CA TYR A 254 -4.38 -5.48 -12.49
C TYR A 254 -5.22 -5.38 -11.23
N THR A 255 -4.60 -5.54 -10.06
CA THR A 255 -5.31 -5.28 -8.80
C THR A 255 -5.68 -3.79 -8.69
N PHE A 256 -6.76 -3.44 -7.99
CA PHE A 256 -7.09 -2.02 -7.76
C PHE A 256 -5.93 -1.28 -7.06
N HIS A 257 -5.14 -2.00 -6.28
CA HIS A 257 -3.96 -1.43 -5.61
C HIS A 257 -2.83 -1.05 -6.57
N ALA A 258 -2.78 -1.66 -7.76
CA ALA A 258 -1.84 -1.29 -8.82
C ALA A 258 -2.02 0.17 -9.28
N LEU A 259 -3.24 0.72 -9.25
CA LEU A 259 -3.49 2.14 -9.55
C LEU A 259 -2.74 3.08 -8.59
N ARG A 260 -2.71 2.71 -7.32
CA ARG A 260 -1.96 3.46 -6.30
C ARG A 260 -0.45 3.32 -6.50
N HIS A 261 0.04 2.14 -6.86
CA HIS A 261 1.44 1.94 -7.20
C HIS A 261 1.81 2.74 -8.45
N THR A 262 0.93 2.76 -9.45
CA THR A 262 1.12 3.58 -10.65
C THR A 262 1.21 5.07 -10.32
N PHE A 263 0.28 5.60 -9.50
CA PHE A 263 0.36 6.99 -9.01
C PHE A 263 1.69 7.28 -8.34
N ALA A 264 2.13 6.41 -7.43
CA ALA A 264 3.36 6.61 -6.67
C ALA A 264 4.60 6.61 -7.58
N THR A 265 4.66 5.66 -8.52
CA THR A 265 5.73 5.58 -9.52
C THR A 265 5.77 6.84 -10.39
N ARG A 266 4.61 7.28 -10.94
CA ARG A 266 4.54 8.50 -11.76
C ARG A 266 4.91 9.75 -10.98
N ALA A 267 4.50 9.84 -9.70
CA ALA A 267 4.85 10.98 -8.85
C ALA A 267 6.37 11.09 -8.64
N LEU A 268 7.05 9.96 -8.37
CA LEU A 268 8.51 9.94 -8.26
C LEU A 268 9.18 10.24 -9.59
N GLU A 269 8.74 9.65 -10.71
CA GLU A 269 9.25 9.95 -12.04
C GLU A 269 9.13 11.44 -12.43
N GLN A 270 8.17 12.16 -11.85
CA GLN A 270 8.00 13.61 -12.02
C GLN A 270 8.74 14.43 -10.96
N GLY A 271 9.64 13.82 -10.19
CA GLY A 271 10.48 14.52 -9.22
C GLY A 271 9.83 14.81 -7.87
N MET A 272 8.69 14.20 -7.56
CA MET A 272 8.11 14.32 -6.21
C MET A 272 9.03 13.64 -5.20
N ASP A 273 9.40 14.35 -4.13
CA ASP A 273 10.23 13.77 -3.08
C ASP A 273 9.50 12.65 -2.31
N ALA A 274 10.26 11.66 -1.85
CA ALA A 274 9.73 10.47 -1.19
C ALA A 274 8.98 10.78 0.13
N LYS A 275 9.32 11.87 0.83
CA LYS A 275 8.65 12.29 2.06
C LYS A 275 7.27 12.85 1.76
N THR A 276 7.15 13.70 0.76
CA THR A 276 5.87 14.23 0.28
C THR A 276 4.98 13.08 -0.20
N LEU A 277 5.51 12.20 -1.06
CA LEU A 277 4.78 11.03 -1.53
C LEU A 277 4.31 10.14 -0.38
N SER A 278 5.18 9.83 0.59
CA SER A 278 4.84 9.04 1.79
C SER A 278 3.68 9.65 2.57
N THR A 279 3.67 10.99 2.69
CA THR A 279 2.60 11.74 3.38
C THR A 279 1.29 11.66 2.61
N LEU A 280 1.30 11.89 1.29
CA LEU A 280 0.11 11.81 0.43
C LEU A 280 -0.48 10.40 0.42
N LEU A 281 0.35 9.39 0.39
CA LEU A 281 -0.07 8.00 0.44
C LEU A 281 -0.52 7.55 1.85
N GLY A 282 -0.10 8.25 2.92
CA GLY A 282 -0.34 7.82 4.29
C GLY A 282 0.38 6.51 4.61
N HIS A 283 1.66 6.43 4.26
CA HIS A 283 2.54 5.35 4.68
C HIS A 283 2.98 5.55 6.13
N TYR A 284 3.27 4.46 6.83
CA TYR A 284 3.70 4.54 8.24
C TYR A 284 5.12 5.10 8.39
N SER A 285 5.95 5.01 7.35
CA SER A 285 7.30 5.59 7.31
C SER A 285 7.73 5.92 5.88
N VAL A 286 8.66 6.88 5.75
CA VAL A 286 9.29 7.22 4.48
C VAL A 286 10.15 6.04 3.98
N ALA A 287 10.82 5.32 4.88
CA ALA A 287 11.62 4.15 4.55
C ALA A 287 10.78 3.10 3.79
N PHE A 288 9.52 2.88 4.20
CA PHE A 288 8.63 1.98 3.47
C PHE A 288 8.38 2.44 2.02
N THR A 289 8.25 3.76 1.78
CA THR A 289 8.10 4.31 0.43
C THR A 289 9.38 4.10 -0.39
N LEU A 290 10.54 4.41 0.19
CA LEU A 290 11.83 4.18 -0.45
C LEU A 290 12.03 2.71 -0.81
N ASP A 291 11.85 1.78 0.14
CA ASP A 291 11.98 0.34 -0.07
C ASP A 291 11.02 -0.21 -1.13
N THR A 292 9.82 0.40 -1.24
CA THR A 292 8.78 -0.03 -2.16
C THR A 292 9.09 0.40 -3.59
N TYR A 293 9.64 1.61 -3.78
CA TYR A 293 9.84 2.22 -5.09
C TYR A 293 11.32 2.47 -5.42
N THR A 294 12.25 1.71 -4.81
CA THR A 294 13.71 1.83 -5.04
C THR A 294 14.08 1.79 -6.52
N HIS A 295 13.43 0.92 -7.31
CA HIS A 295 13.71 0.78 -8.74
C HIS A 295 13.48 2.06 -9.55
N VAL A 296 12.51 2.91 -9.15
CA VAL A 296 12.26 4.21 -9.78
C VAL A 296 13.36 5.19 -9.41
N LEU A 297 13.75 5.22 -8.14
CA LEU A 297 14.80 6.10 -7.64
C LEU A 297 16.17 5.77 -8.24
N ASP A 298 16.44 4.48 -8.49
CA ASP A 298 17.69 4.05 -9.12
C ASP A 298 17.79 4.53 -10.59
N SER A 299 16.68 4.58 -11.33
CA SER A 299 16.67 5.10 -12.70
C SER A 299 16.90 6.62 -12.75
N GLN A 300 16.49 7.36 -11.73
CA GLN A 300 16.64 8.82 -11.65
C GLN A 300 18.07 9.28 -11.28
N LYS A 301 18.89 8.40 -10.70
CA LYS A 301 20.25 8.76 -10.25
C LYS A 301 21.11 9.41 -11.35
N HIS A 302 21.00 8.91 -12.59
CA HIS A 302 21.73 9.49 -13.72
C HIS A 302 21.24 10.89 -14.10
N GLU A 303 19.90 11.09 -14.10
CA GLU A 303 19.29 12.38 -14.38
C GLU A 303 19.63 13.41 -13.30
N GLU A 304 19.56 13.02 -12.03
CA GLU A 304 19.91 13.88 -10.90
C GLU A 304 21.40 14.24 -10.88
N MET A 305 22.28 13.28 -11.24
CA MET A 305 23.72 13.58 -11.38
C MET A 305 24.02 14.54 -12.54
N SER A 306 23.27 14.48 -13.64
CA SER A 306 23.46 15.42 -14.75
C SER A 306 23.10 16.87 -14.37
N LEU A 307 22.20 17.09 -13.41
CA LEU A 307 21.92 18.44 -12.90
C LEU A 307 23.12 19.09 -12.20
N LEU A 308 24.10 18.29 -11.79
CA LEU A 308 25.33 18.80 -11.18
C LEU A 308 26.41 19.18 -12.24
N GLU A 309 26.25 18.76 -13.49
CA GLU A 309 27.26 19.03 -14.55
C GLU A 309 27.54 20.52 -14.72
N GLU A 310 26.51 21.38 -14.62
CA GLU A 310 26.68 22.84 -14.72
C GLU A 310 27.55 23.41 -13.58
N LEU A 311 27.55 22.80 -12.40
CA LEU A 311 28.38 23.23 -11.26
C LEU A 311 29.84 22.87 -11.46
N PHE A 312 30.16 21.91 -12.32
CA PHE A 312 31.49 21.41 -12.61
C PHE A 312 31.95 21.77 -14.02
N ALA A 313 31.12 22.50 -14.79
CA ALA A 313 31.50 23.01 -16.09
C ALA A 313 32.76 23.90 -15.95
N ALA A 314 33.78 23.61 -16.73
CA ALA A 314 34.99 24.42 -16.71
C ALA A 314 34.65 25.90 -17.06
N PRO A 315 35.27 26.87 -16.40
CA PRO A 315 35.07 28.29 -16.75
C PRO A 315 35.38 28.50 -18.24
N THR A 316 34.49 29.18 -18.94
CA THR A 316 34.58 29.47 -20.38
C THR A 316 35.79 30.37 -20.74
N THR A 317 36.44 30.96 -19.75
CA THR A 317 37.72 31.65 -19.89
C THR A 317 38.87 30.69 -19.64
N PRO A 318 39.83 30.55 -20.56
CA PRO A 318 40.98 29.68 -20.29
C PRO A 318 41.74 30.19 -19.07
N ILE A 319 41.73 29.39 -18.00
CA ILE A 319 42.61 29.70 -16.86
C ILE A 319 44.01 29.20 -17.27
N HIS A 320 44.90 30.12 -17.62
CA HIS A 320 46.31 29.81 -17.79
C HIS A 320 46.91 29.41 -16.44
N HIS A 321 46.92 28.14 -16.15
CA HIS A 321 47.69 27.60 -15.04
C HIS A 321 49.09 27.27 -15.53
N SER A 322 50.02 28.13 -15.24
CA SER A 322 51.44 27.82 -15.36
C SER A 322 51.88 27.07 -14.06
N TYR A 323 51.98 25.76 -14.12
CA TYR A 323 52.63 25.01 -13.04
C TYR A 323 54.13 24.97 -13.27
N PRO A 324 54.97 25.35 -12.29
CA PRO A 324 56.39 25.16 -12.42
C PRO A 324 56.68 23.64 -12.39
N VAL A 325 57.17 23.10 -13.48
CA VAL A 325 57.69 21.73 -13.54
C VAL A 325 59.15 21.76 -13.15
N ILE A 326 59.47 21.09 -12.03
CA ILE A 326 60.90 20.86 -11.65
C ILE A 326 61.41 19.75 -12.56
N VAL A 327 62.23 20.13 -13.56
CA VAL A 327 62.95 19.18 -14.37
C VAL A 327 64.29 18.93 -13.70
N SER A 328 64.71 17.68 -13.64
CA SER A 328 65.86 17.09 -12.97
C SER A 328 67.17 17.88 -13.12
N PRO A 329 68.11 17.70 -12.15
CA PRO A 329 69.33 18.50 -12.07
C PRO A 329 70.21 18.33 -13.32
N SER A 330 70.54 19.46 -13.99
CA SER A 330 71.62 19.51 -14.93
C SER A 330 72.88 19.96 -14.23
N ALA A 331 74.08 19.74 -14.86
CA ALA A 331 75.39 20.01 -14.27
C ALA A 331 75.60 21.47 -13.80
N ASN A 332 74.70 22.40 -14.08
CA ASN A 332 74.77 23.83 -13.77
C ASN A 332 73.58 24.41 -12.96
N GLY A 333 72.77 23.59 -12.26
CA GLY A 333 71.67 24.07 -11.43
C GLY A 333 70.27 23.69 -11.96
N PHE A 334 69.18 24.00 -11.16
CA PHE A 334 67.81 23.72 -11.54
C PHE A 334 67.28 24.73 -12.56
N VAL A 335 66.69 24.26 -13.64
CA VAL A 335 66.01 25.09 -14.61
C VAL A 335 64.48 24.88 -14.44
N LEU A 336 63.79 25.95 -14.15
CA LEU A 336 62.30 26.00 -14.15
C LEU A 336 61.81 26.25 -15.56
N THR A 337 61.15 25.29 -16.18
CA THR A 337 60.42 25.55 -17.46
C THR A 337 58.93 25.54 -17.18
N THR A 338 58.25 26.53 -17.68
CA THR A 338 56.78 26.57 -17.76
C THR A 338 56.36 25.83 -19.02
N ILE A 339 55.42 24.91 -18.89
CA ILE A 339 54.74 24.30 -20.03
C ILE A 339 53.39 25.00 -20.14
N ASP A 340 53.20 25.74 -21.22
CA ASP A 340 51.88 26.25 -21.63
C ASP A 340 51.16 25.11 -22.39
N PHE A 341 49.94 24.75 -21.89
CA PHE A 341 49.02 23.88 -22.60
C PHE A 341 47.90 24.69 -23.22
#